data_b69158d89f302eda5e1f922e48fc3cd4
#
_entry.id   b69158d89f302eda5e1f922e48fc3cd4
#
_cell.length_a   1.000
_cell.length_b   1.000
_cell.length_c   1.000
_cell.angle_alpha   90.00
_cell.angle_beta   90.00
_cell.angle_gamma   90.00
#
_symmetry.space_group_name_H-M   'P 1'
#
loop_
_entity.id
_entity.type
_entity.pdbx_description
1 polymer ?
#
loop_
_entity_poly.entity_id
_entity_poly.type
_entity_poly.pdbx_seq_one_letter_code
_entity_poly.pdbx_strand_id
1 'polypeptide(L)'
;MKKLILSLSVLSLLFVSCSEDNDETVATPKAPVVGEITGDITTNRNLAFGNYTLKGIVKIKSGATVTIEAGSKFTATLSDGTIDALVVENGGKLIINGTAAEPVVFTESSETPGSWGGIIMYGDAPIVAVGGVTTATSEDGLANPYGGTNETHNGGSLKYVRVEYAGKKITDGTSEMNGFSFYSVGSGTVLENLVAYKGADDGFEFYGGTVNLINAISYGNFDDSFDWQDGWKGQLSTNWYAYQTGTGNFGMEIESKNNNNNFWPKVTNITLKRAAGTLTENNSAEYDAIQFKNQGNGDYSNILIEGYTTNANAVAVRIQDVNTNNNQVNASKIKLTNVKINGTTPQFGGTSTVTTVAFPAGQYTTSTTSTGANLTNGAWSTVGGSSLLQ
;
A
#
# COMPACT_ATOMS: atom_id res chain seq x y z
N MET A 1 -21.39 -85.45 -57.45
CA MET A 1 -20.77 -85.13 -56.11
C MET A 1 -19.56 -84.27 -56.39
N LYS A 2 -19.68 -82.98 -56.36
CA LYS A 2 -18.57 -82.00 -56.21
C LYS A 2 -19.09 -80.81 -55.40
N LYS A 3 -18.50 -80.64 -54.26
CA LYS A 3 -18.82 -79.56 -53.33
C LYS A 3 -18.13 -78.29 -53.77
N LEU A 4 -18.90 -77.24 -53.98
CA LEU A 4 -18.38 -75.92 -54.30
C LEU A 4 -18.22 -75.14 -52.92
N ILE A 5 -17.01 -74.78 -52.67
CA ILE A 5 -16.70 -73.96 -51.44
C ILE A 5 -16.66 -72.49 -51.89
N LEU A 6 -17.56 -71.70 -51.39
CA LEU A 6 -17.64 -70.27 -51.60
C LEU A 6 -16.83 -69.52 -50.50
N SER A 7 -15.71 -68.92 -50.88
CA SER A 7 -14.90 -68.12 -49.99
C SER A 7 -15.45 -66.71 -49.93
N LEU A 8 -15.91 -66.32 -48.74
CA LEU A 8 -16.38 -64.97 -48.45
C LEU A 8 -15.17 -64.10 -47.94
N SER A 9 -14.73 -63.20 -48.76
CA SER A 9 -13.68 -62.22 -48.41
C SER A 9 -14.29 -61.08 -47.58
N VAL A 10 -13.99 -60.98 -46.28
CA VAL A 10 -14.34 -59.87 -45.43
C VAL A 10 -13.27 -58.78 -45.59
N LEU A 11 -13.64 -57.65 -46.17
CA LEU A 11 -12.82 -56.47 -46.30
C LEU A 11 -12.97 -55.64 -45.01
N SER A 12 -11.97 -55.77 -44.10
CA SER A 12 -11.90 -54.97 -42.88
C SER A 12 -11.39 -53.54 -43.20
N LEU A 13 -12.28 -52.59 -43.16
CA LEU A 13 -11.95 -51.15 -43.16
C LEU A 13 -11.34 -50.79 -41.79
N LEU A 14 -10.03 -50.56 -41.76
CA LEU A 14 -9.35 -49.93 -40.61
C LEU A 14 -9.68 -48.43 -40.62
N PHE A 15 -10.55 -48.01 -39.70
CA PHE A 15 -10.67 -46.61 -39.34
C PHE A 15 -9.46 -46.27 -38.44
N VAL A 16 -8.51 -45.52 -38.97
CA VAL A 16 -7.49 -44.86 -38.20
C VAL A 16 -8.18 -43.62 -37.57
N SER A 17 -8.57 -43.72 -36.33
CA SER A 17 -8.95 -42.57 -35.50
C SER A 17 -7.65 -41.90 -35.06
N CYS A 18 -7.32 -40.77 -35.68
CA CYS A 18 -6.38 -39.83 -35.04
C CYS A 18 -7.11 -39.22 -33.84
N SER A 19 -6.85 -39.71 -32.67
CA SER A 19 -7.05 -38.97 -31.45
C SER A 19 -5.90 -37.96 -31.38
N GLU A 20 -6.20 -36.67 -31.51
CA GLU A 20 -5.33 -35.62 -31.06
C GLU A 20 -5.32 -35.75 -29.51
N ASP A 21 -4.30 -36.42 -29.01
CA ASP A 21 -3.98 -36.32 -27.58
C ASP A 21 -3.52 -34.88 -27.34
N ASN A 22 -4.46 -34.04 -26.92
CA ASN A 22 -4.12 -32.83 -26.19
C ASN A 22 -3.52 -33.26 -24.84
N ASP A 23 -2.22 -33.53 -24.85
CA ASP A 23 -1.42 -33.67 -23.67
C ASP A 23 -1.35 -32.28 -23.03
N GLU A 24 -2.44 -31.86 -22.35
CA GLU A 24 -2.34 -30.82 -21.33
C GLU A 24 -1.38 -31.35 -20.29
N THR A 25 -0.11 -31.00 -20.43
CA THR A 25 0.87 -31.19 -19.36
C THR A 25 0.38 -30.40 -18.16
N VAL A 26 -0.35 -31.07 -17.27
CA VAL A 26 -0.67 -30.55 -15.95
C VAL A 26 0.67 -30.26 -15.28
N ALA A 27 1.04 -28.97 -15.22
CA ALA A 27 2.29 -28.57 -14.60
C ALA A 27 2.31 -29.12 -13.17
N THR A 28 3.27 -29.96 -12.87
CA THR A 28 3.45 -30.48 -11.51
C THR A 28 3.63 -29.31 -10.56
N PRO A 29 2.86 -29.19 -9.47
CA PRO A 29 3.01 -28.09 -8.51
C PRO A 29 4.46 -27.98 -8.07
N LYS A 30 5.07 -26.81 -8.22
CA LYS A 30 6.45 -26.53 -7.79
C LYS A 30 6.51 -26.63 -6.28
N ALA A 31 7.36 -27.51 -5.74
CA ALA A 31 7.55 -27.60 -4.29
C ALA A 31 8.20 -26.31 -3.76
N PRO A 32 7.69 -25.72 -2.66
CA PRO A 32 8.26 -24.50 -2.11
C PRO A 32 9.65 -24.74 -1.53
N VAL A 33 10.57 -23.82 -1.79
CA VAL A 33 11.87 -23.77 -1.10
C VAL A 33 11.63 -23.33 0.35
N VAL A 34 12.40 -23.85 1.29
CA VAL A 34 12.46 -23.38 2.68
C VAL A 34 13.79 -22.71 2.91
N GLY A 35 13.79 -21.48 3.42
CA GLY A 35 15.01 -20.71 3.63
C GLY A 35 14.90 -19.64 4.70
N GLU A 36 16.01 -18.96 4.96
CA GLU A 36 16.07 -17.79 5.84
C GLU A 36 16.72 -16.63 5.09
N ILE A 37 16.21 -15.41 5.33
CA ILE A 37 16.87 -14.18 4.92
C ILE A 37 17.21 -13.36 6.16
N THR A 38 18.46 -12.92 6.25
CA THR A 38 18.99 -12.19 7.39
C THR A 38 20.16 -11.28 6.97
N GLY A 39 20.39 -10.20 7.73
CA GLY A 39 21.54 -9.31 7.58
C GLY A 39 21.57 -8.54 6.25
N ASP A 40 22.76 -8.06 5.90
CA ASP A 40 23.00 -7.24 4.72
C ASP A 40 23.11 -8.09 3.44
N ILE A 41 22.30 -7.78 2.44
CA ILE A 41 22.38 -8.38 1.10
C ILE A 41 23.16 -7.44 0.19
N THR A 42 24.40 -7.78 -0.09
CA THR A 42 25.35 -6.95 -0.87
C THR A 42 25.53 -7.40 -2.31
N THR A 43 24.90 -8.51 -2.71
CA THR A 43 24.96 -9.06 -4.06
C THR A 43 23.58 -9.48 -4.53
N ASN A 44 23.39 -9.61 -5.84
CA ASN A 44 22.12 -10.03 -6.41
C ASN A 44 21.67 -11.40 -5.89
N ARG A 45 20.40 -11.53 -5.53
CA ARG A 45 19.78 -12.79 -5.07
C ARG A 45 18.45 -13.01 -5.78
N ASN A 46 18.25 -14.23 -6.24
CA ASN A 46 16.94 -14.69 -6.72
C ASN A 46 16.37 -15.67 -5.68
N LEU A 47 15.24 -15.30 -5.09
CA LEU A 47 14.50 -16.12 -4.15
C LEU A 47 13.37 -16.82 -4.92
N ALA A 48 13.53 -18.11 -5.13
CA ALA A 48 12.55 -18.94 -5.79
C ALA A 48 11.26 -19.03 -4.97
N PHE A 49 10.15 -19.50 -5.58
CA PHE A 49 8.93 -19.77 -4.84
C PHE A 49 9.19 -20.59 -3.58
N GLY A 50 8.80 -20.05 -2.41
CA GLY A 50 9.12 -20.70 -1.14
C GLY A 50 8.58 -20.02 0.10
N ASN A 51 8.86 -20.69 1.24
CA ASN A 51 8.58 -20.19 2.58
C ASN A 51 9.90 -19.77 3.24
N TYR A 52 10.02 -18.50 3.54
CA TYR A 52 11.24 -17.92 4.09
C TYR A 52 10.99 -17.38 5.49
N THR A 53 11.97 -17.55 6.37
CA THR A 53 12.02 -16.82 7.62
C THR A 53 12.71 -15.48 7.38
N LEU A 54 12.08 -14.38 7.80
CA LEU A 54 12.68 -13.06 7.85
C LEU A 54 13.22 -12.82 9.25
N LYS A 55 14.53 -12.58 9.40
CA LYS A 55 15.17 -12.47 10.69
C LYS A 55 16.05 -11.24 10.82
N GLY A 56 15.71 -10.41 11.82
CA GLY A 56 16.36 -9.14 12.06
C GLY A 56 16.09 -8.13 10.95
N ILE A 57 16.84 -7.03 10.94
CA ILE A 57 16.73 -6.02 9.89
C ILE A 57 17.53 -6.49 8.67
N VAL A 58 16.81 -6.94 7.64
CA VAL A 58 17.40 -7.37 6.36
C VAL A 58 17.55 -6.16 5.45
N LYS A 59 18.78 -5.81 5.06
CA LYS A 59 19.06 -4.62 4.24
C LYS A 59 19.55 -5.00 2.85
N ILE A 60 18.81 -4.61 1.82
CA ILE A 60 19.28 -4.70 0.44
C ILE A 60 20.14 -3.48 0.17
N LYS A 61 21.44 -3.70 0.10
CA LYS A 61 22.44 -2.63 -0.02
C LYS A 61 22.53 -2.07 -1.43
N SER A 62 23.05 -0.87 -1.54
CA SER A 62 23.34 -0.22 -2.84
C SER A 62 24.10 -1.16 -3.78
N GLY A 63 23.63 -1.26 -5.02
CA GLY A 63 24.17 -2.15 -6.06
C GLY A 63 23.63 -3.58 -6.05
N ALA A 64 22.92 -4.02 -4.99
CA ALA A 64 22.29 -5.32 -4.92
C ALA A 64 20.85 -5.30 -5.42
N THR A 65 20.42 -6.37 -6.06
CA THR A 65 19.02 -6.61 -6.45
C THR A 65 18.54 -7.93 -5.85
N VAL A 66 17.42 -7.88 -5.14
CA VAL A 66 16.70 -9.09 -4.70
C VAL A 66 15.46 -9.26 -5.54
N THR A 67 15.32 -10.44 -6.17
CA THR A 67 14.13 -10.82 -6.94
C THR A 67 13.39 -11.94 -6.22
N ILE A 68 12.07 -11.81 -6.07
CA ILE A 68 11.20 -12.76 -5.37
C ILE A 68 10.14 -13.28 -6.31
N GLU A 69 10.02 -14.62 -6.41
CA GLU A 69 8.98 -15.27 -7.22
C GLU A 69 7.60 -15.21 -6.57
N ALA A 70 6.55 -15.22 -7.41
CA ALA A 70 5.15 -15.26 -7.00
C ALA A 70 4.85 -16.39 -6.01
N GLY A 71 3.84 -16.18 -5.17
CA GLY A 71 3.37 -17.12 -4.16
C GLY A 71 4.30 -17.33 -2.96
N SER A 72 5.47 -16.67 -2.92
CA SER A 72 6.40 -16.81 -1.79
C SER A 72 5.82 -16.17 -0.52
N LYS A 73 6.15 -16.78 0.63
CA LYS A 73 5.75 -16.31 1.95
C LYS A 73 6.98 -16.05 2.81
N PHE A 74 7.03 -14.89 3.44
CA PHE A 74 8.05 -14.47 4.40
C PHE A 74 7.41 -14.33 5.77
N THR A 75 7.96 -15.01 6.77
CA THR A 75 7.45 -14.97 8.14
C THR A 75 8.51 -14.36 9.06
N ALA A 76 8.19 -13.25 9.72
CA ALA A 76 9.06 -12.62 10.70
C ALA A 76 9.23 -13.51 11.94
N THR A 77 10.43 -13.48 12.55
CA THR A 77 10.76 -14.27 13.75
C THR A 77 10.58 -13.43 14.99
N LEU A 78 9.59 -13.73 15.81
CA LEU A 78 9.32 -12.96 17.04
C LEU A 78 10.15 -13.40 18.25
N SER A 79 10.95 -14.44 18.12
CA SER A 79 11.50 -15.17 19.27
C SER A 79 12.88 -14.74 19.75
N ASP A 80 13.58 -13.85 19.02
CA ASP A 80 14.97 -13.51 19.33
C ASP A 80 15.17 -12.12 19.95
N GLY A 81 14.07 -11.36 20.17
CA GLY A 81 14.10 -10.03 20.77
C GLY A 81 14.65 -8.94 19.85
N THR A 82 14.89 -9.25 18.57
CA THR A 82 15.28 -8.26 17.56
C THR A 82 14.05 -7.73 16.79
N ILE A 83 14.21 -6.59 16.13
CA ILE A 83 13.18 -6.06 15.22
C ILE A 83 13.43 -6.68 13.86
N ASP A 84 12.41 -7.31 13.30
CA ASP A 84 12.45 -7.80 11.92
C ASP A 84 11.91 -6.73 10.98
N ALA A 85 12.62 -6.45 9.90
CA ALA A 85 12.17 -5.55 8.84
C ALA A 85 12.89 -5.87 7.52
N LEU A 86 12.24 -5.56 6.40
CA LEU A 86 12.88 -5.60 5.08
C LEU A 86 13.15 -4.18 4.60
N VAL A 87 14.42 -3.82 4.46
CA VAL A 87 14.87 -2.48 4.12
C VAL A 87 15.54 -2.50 2.74
N VAL A 88 15.12 -1.61 1.86
CA VAL A 88 15.80 -1.34 0.59
C VAL A 88 16.52 -0.01 0.74
N GLU A 89 17.84 -0.03 0.85
CA GLU A 89 18.64 1.20 0.92
C GLU A 89 18.73 1.89 -0.45
N ASN A 90 19.01 3.18 -0.45
CA ASN A 90 19.21 3.93 -1.69
C ASN A 90 20.27 3.26 -2.59
N GLY A 91 19.90 2.99 -3.84
CA GLY A 91 20.71 2.25 -4.82
C GLY A 91 20.56 0.72 -4.74
N GLY A 92 19.89 0.17 -3.72
CA GLY A 92 19.41 -1.21 -3.70
C GLY A 92 18.10 -1.39 -4.49
N LYS A 93 17.76 -2.62 -4.86
CA LYS A 93 16.51 -2.91 -5.58
C LYS A 93 15.80 -4.15 -5.04
N LEU A 94 14.49 -4.02 -4.88
CA LEU A 94 13.61 -5.14 -4.56
C LEU A 94 12.63 -5.35 -5.73
N ILE A 95 12.64 -6.54 -6.33
CA ILE A 95 11.75 -6.92 -7.43
C ILE A 95 10.87 -8.07 -6.95
N ILE A 96 9.59 -7.80 -6.78
CA ILE A 96 8.59 -8.79 -6.38
C ILE A 96 7.62 -9.01 -7.54
N ASN A 97 7.58 -10.23 -8.04
CA ASN A 97 6.77 -10.64 -9.19
C ASN A 97 5.55 -11.46 -8.74
N GLY A 98 4.81 -10.99 -7.75
CA GLY A 98 3.53 -11.59 -7.38
C GLY A 98 2.50 -11.49 -8.50
N THR A 99 1.42 -12.23 -8.38
CA THR A 99 0.25 -12.20 -9.26
C THR A 99 -1.05 -12.10 -8.46
N ALA A 100 -2.15 -11.81 -9.11
CA ALA A 100 -3.46 -11.76 -8.44
C ALA A 100 -3.84 -13.10 -7.78
N ALA A 101 -3.42 -14.22 -8.35
CA ALA A 101 -3.65 -15.57 -7.84
C ALA A 101 -2.58 -16.04 -6.85
N GLU A 102 -1.34 -15.54 -7.00
CA GLU A 102 -0.18 -15.95 -6.21
C GLU A 102 0.56 -14.69 -5.69
N PRO A 103 -0.03 -13.94 -4.73
CA PRO A 103 0.63 -12.79 -4.13
C PRO A 103 1.86 -13.24 -3.33
N VAL A 104 2.83 -12.33 -3.17
CA VAL A 104 3.90 -12.51 -2.20
C VAL A 104 3.44 -11.94 -0.86
N VAL A 105 3.56 -12.73 0.20
CA VAL A 105 3.05 -12.38 1.54
C VAL A 105 4.18 -12.24 2.53
N PHE A 106 4.24 -11.11 3.20
CA PHE A 106 5.09 -10.86 4.36
C PHE A 106 4.18 -10.79 5.60
N THR A 107 4.44 -11.63 6.58
CA THR A 107 3.57 -11.78 7.75
C THR A 107 4.37 -12.20 8.99
N GLU A 108 3.68 -12.44 10.09
CA GLU A 108 4.22 -13.07 11.28
C GLU A 108 3.23 -14.11 11.83
N SER A 109 3.69 -14.97 12.72
CA SER A 109 2.95 -16.19 13.10
C SER A 109 1.91 -16.00 14.20
N SER A 110 2.03 -14.93 15.01
CA SER A 110 1.10 -14.68 16.13
C SER A 110 -0.10 -13.82 15.72
N GLU A 111 -0.12 -13.31 14.49
CA GLU A 111 -1.14 -12.39 13.96
C GLU A 111 -1.33 -11.14 14.85
N THR A 112 -0.23 -10.67 15.45
CA THR A 112 -0.22 -9.54 16.38
C THR A 112 0.23 -8.27 15.66
N PRO A 113 -0.64 -7.25 15.52
CA PRO A 113 -0.26 -5.96 14.95
C PRO A 113 0.98 -5.37 15.65
N GLY A 114 1.91 -4.79 14.87
CA GLY A 114 3.13 -4.18 15.40
C GLY A 114 4.22 -5.16 15.83
N SER A 115 4.11 -6.43 15.47
CA SER A 115 5.12 -7.42 15.85
C SER A 115 6.42 -7.32 15.05
N TRP A 116 6.40 -6.73 13.83
CA TRP A 116 7.55 -6.54 12.97
C TRP A 116 7.45 -5.20 12.20
N GLY A 117 8.54 -4.80 11.52
CA GLY A 117 8.71 -3.43 11.01
C GLY A 117 8.19 -3.16 9.61
N GLY A 118 7.69 -4.17 8.87
CA GLY A 118 7.19 -3.94 7.50
C GLY A 118 8.28 -3.85 6.43
N ILE A 119 7.93 -3.21 5.29
CA ILE A 119 8.82 -2.97 4.15
C ILE A 119 9.15 -1.49 4.06
N ILE A 120 10.44 -1.16 4.11
CA ILE A 120 10.96 0.22 4.12
C ILE A 120 11.85 0.41 2.90
N MET A 121 11.59 1.47 2.12
CA MET A 121 12.39 1.79 0.94
C MET A 121 12.93 3.21 1.01
N TYR A 122 14.23 3.36 0.77
CA TYR A 122 14.91 4.64 0.71
C TYR A 122 15.33 4.98 -0.72
N GLY A 123 15.22 6.24 -1.07
CA GLY A 123 15.62 6.78 -2.35
C GLY A 123 16.32 8.14 -2.23
N ASP A 124 16.53 8.77 -3.39
CA ASP A 124 17.16 10.08 -3.53
C ASP A 124 16.32 11.04 -4.38
N ALA A 125 15.00 10.82 -4.43
CA ALA A 125 14.08 11.74 -5.07
C ALA A 125 13.88 13.03 -4.22
N PRO A 126 13.36 14.13 -4.77
CA PRO A 126 13.21 15.38 -4.04
C PRO A 126 12.26 15.28 -2.85
N ILE A 127 12.62 15.95 -1.77
CA ILE A 127 11.76 16.19 -0.61
C ILE A 127 11.78 17.66 -0.23
N VAL A 128 10.83 18.07 0.61
CA VAL A 128 10.83 19.35 1.33
C VAL A 128 10.41 19.07 2.78
N ALA A 129 11.38 18.77 3.61
CA ALA A 129 11.19 18.48 5.02
C ALA A 129 11.04 19.77 5.86
N VAL A 130 11.02 19.65 7.16
CA VAL A 130 10.86 20.77 8.10
C VAL A 130 11.84 21.90 7.78
N GLY A 131 11.33 23.13 7.65
CA GLY A 131 12.15 24.31 7.32
C GLY A 131 12.59 24.40 5.86
N GLY A 132 12.02 23.59 4.96
CA GLY A 132 12.30 23.64 3.53
C GLY A 132 13.57 22.94 3.10
N VAL A 133 14.16 22.11 3.99
CA VAL A 133 15.39 21.36 3.66
C VAL A 133 15.09 20.22 2.68
N THR A 134 16.08 19.85 1.87
CA THR A 134 15.98 18.85 0.80
C THR A 134 16.57 17.49 1.17
N THR A 135 17.03 17.35 2.40
CA THR A 135 17.50 16.08 2.98
C THR A 135 17.02 15.98 4.43
N ALA A 136 16.72 14.79 4.88
CA ALA A 136 16.30 14.52 6.25
C ALA A 136 16.84 13.15 6.72
N THR A 137 16.55 12.81 7.96
CA THR A 137 16.87 11.51 8.57
C THR A 137 15.55 10.82 8.90
N SER A 138 15.46 9.51 8.59
CA SER A 138 14.25 8.73 8.81
C SER A 138 13.87 8.61 10.29
N GLU A 139 12.59 8.50 10.56
CA GLU A 139 12.01 8.34 11.91
C GLU A 139 11.69 6.89 12.27
N ASP A 140 12.02 5.94 11.41
CA ASP A 140 11.82 4.51 11.61
C ASP A 140 12.78 3.84 12.60
N GLY A 141 13.55 4.62 13.35
CA GLY A 141 14.57 4.15 14.29
C GLY A 141 15.88 3.68 13.64
N LEU A 142 15.98 3.67 12.30
CA LEU A 142 17.21 3.30 11.59
C LEU A 142 18.12 4.51 11.32
N ALA A 143 17.57 5.72 11.43
CA ALA A 143 18.28 6.99 11.24
C ALA A 143 19.00 7.08 9.88
N ASN A 144 18.43 6.52 8.83
CA ASN A 144 18.99 6.59 7.48
C ASN A 144 18.72 7.97 6.84
N PRO A 145 19.68 8.55 6.13
CA PRO A 145 19.45 9.78 5.37
C PRO A 145 18.58 9.49 4.14
N TYR A 146 17.69 10.43 3.80
CA TYR A 146 16.90 10.42 2.58
C TYR A 146 16.75 11.84 2.01
N GLY A 147 16.31 11.94 0.75
CA GLY A 147 16.22 13.20 0.01
C GLY A 147 17.32 13.32 -1.05
N GLY A 148 17.05 14.15 -2.04
CA GLY A 148 17.98 14.37 -3.16
C GLY A 148 17.31 15.09 -4.32
N THR A 149 17.72 14.76 -5.56
CA THR A 149 17.26 15.43 -6.78
C THR A 149 16.82 14.48 -7.90
N ASN A 150 16.92 13.16 -7.68
CA ASN A 150 16.62 12.16 -8.69
C ASN A 150 15.13 11.80 -8.71
N GLU A 151 14.31 12.59 -9.42
CA GLU A 151 12.87 12.37 -9.53
C GLU A 151 12.48 10.98 -10.05
N THR A 152 13.39 10.33 -10.79
CA THR A 152 13.18 9.00 -11.39
C THR A 152 13.92 7.89 -10.65
N HIS A 153 14.30 8.10 -9.38
CA HIS A 153 14.89 7.06 -8.55
C HIS A 153 14.11 5.74 -8.68
N ASN A 154 14.82 4.63 -8.78
CA ASN A 154 14.25 3.32 -9.00
C ASN A 154 14.75 2.30 -7.98
N GLY A 155 13.97 2.04 -6.96
CA GLY A 155 14.18 1.01 -5.92
C GLY A 155 13.66 -0.37 -6.30
N GLY A 156 13.17 -0.57 -7.54
CA GLY A 156 12.67 -1.85 -8.03
C GLY A 156 11.18 -1.85 -8.39
N SER A 157 10.53 -2.99 -8.17
CA SER A 157 9.12 -3.20 -8.52
C SER A 157 8.45 -4.12 -7.50
N LEU A 158 7.41 -3.64 -6.83
CA LEU A 158 6.57 -4.43 -5.93
C LEU A 158 5.22 -4.64 -6.60
N LYS A 159 4.90 -5.89 -6.96
CA LYS A 159 3.61 -6.25 -7.57
C LYS A 159 2.93 -7.37 -6.80
N TYR A 160 1.67 -7.16 -6.44
CA TYR A 160 0.85 -8.09 -5.67
C TYR A 160 1.56 -8.54 -4.39
N VAL A 161 1.86 -7.56 -3.54
CA VAL A 161 2.52 -7.77 -2.25
C VAL A 161 1.53 -7.49 -1.12
N ARG A 162 1.46 -8.40 -0.17
CA ARG A 162 0.70 -8.21 1.06
C ARG A 162 1.62 -8.22 2.27
N VAL A 163 1.56 -7.16 3.06
CA VAL A 163 2.23 -6.98 4.35
C VAL A 163 1.17 -7.07 5.44
N GLU A 164 1.36 -7.98 6.37
CA GLU A 164 0.40 -8.28 7.42
C GLU A 164 1.04 -8.08 8.79
N TYR A 165 0.32 -7.45 9.74
CA TYR A 165 0.66 -7.29 11.15
C TYR A 165 1.96 -6.52 11.42
N ALA A 166 2.40 -5.67 10.49
CA ALA A 166 3.56 -4.80 10.62
C ALA A 166 3.26 -3.56 11.50
N GLY A 167 4.10 -2.53 11.43
CA GLY A 167 3.89 -1.29 12.18
C GLY A 167 4.53 -1.33 13.57
N LYS A 168 5.80 -1.74 13.65
CA LYS A 168 6.52 -1.85 14.91
C LYS A 168 6.85 -0.49 15.49
N LYS A 169 6.33 -0.20 16.68
CA LYS A 169 6.77 0.95 17.47
C LYS A 169 8.14 0.67 18.09
N ILE A 170 9.04 1.63 17.94
CA ILE A 170 10.40 1.51 18.47
C ILE A 170 10.40 1.97 19.94
N THR A 171 11.33 1.41 20.70
CA THR A 171 11.39 1.62 22.17
C THR A 171 11.76 3.05 22.62
N ASP A 172 12.15 3.93 21.70
CA ASP A 172 12.37 5.36 21.98
C ASP A 172 11.05 6.14 22.19
N GLY A 173 9.89 5.52 21.84
CA GLY A 173 8.57 6.06 22.03
C GLY A 173 8.15 7.13 21.01
N THR A 174 8.97 7.37 19.99
CA THR A 174 8.71 8.37 18.95
C THR A 174 8.95 7.85 17.54
N SER A 175 9.74 6.79 17.38
CA SER A 175 10.01 6.17 16.08
C SER A 175 9.05 5.03 15.84
N GLU A 176 8.48 5.02 14.64
CA GLU A 176 7.45 4.07 14.22
C GLU A 176 7.80 3.51 12.84
N MET A 177 7.40 2.27 12.60
CA MET A 177 7.51 1.61 11.31
C MET A 177 6.11 1.26 10.83
N ASN A 178 5.85 1.38 9.55
CA ASN A 178 4.54 1.20 8.94
C ASN A 178 4.39 -0.16 8.26
N GLY A 179 3.24 -0.41 7.64
CA GLY A 179 3.12 -1.49 6.67
C GLY A 179 4.12 -1.31 5.53
N PHE A 180 4.08 -0.15 4.90
CA PHE A 180 5.02 0.28 3.87
C PHE A 180 5.49 1.71 4.15
N SER A 181 6.80 1.94 4.23
CA SER A 181 7.40 3.27 4.35
C SER A 181 8.24 3.61 3.12
N PHE A 182 7.98 4.75 2.48
CA PHE A 182 8.64 5.17 1.24
C PHE A 182 9.36 6.51 1.45
N TYR A 183 10.61 6.45 1.87
CA TYR A 183 11.47 7.63 2.09
C TYR A 183 12.09 8.10 0.77
N SER A 184 11.63 9.22 0.23
CA SER A 184 12.25 9.84 -0.97
C SER A 184 12.32 8.91 -2.19
N VAL A 185 11.34 8.00 -2.34
CA VAL A 185 11.30 7.05 -3.45
C VAL A 185 10.84 7.77 -4.72
N GLY A 186 11.48 7.48 -5.86
CA GLY A 186 11.22 8.14 -7.14
C GLY A 186 10.27 7.40 -8.05
N SER A 187 9.81 8.11 -9.09
CA SER A 187 8.81 7.63 -10.07
C SER A 187 9.27 6.47 -10.95
N GLY A 188 10.55 6.12 -10.93
CA GLY A 188 11.06 4.91 -11.58
C GLY A 188 10.77 3.62 -10.81
N THR A 189 10.33 3.72 -9.54
CA THR A 189 9.90 2.57 -8.73
C THR A 189 8.45 2.22 -9.05
N VAL A 190 8.17 0.93 -9.20
CA VAL A 190 6.81 0.44 -9.49
C VAL A 190 6.17 -0.12 -8.23
N LEU A 191 5.02 0.43 -7.82
CA LEU A 191 4.21 -0.03 -6.69
C LEU A 191 2.79 -0.32 -7.20
N GLU A 192 2.45 -1.59 -7.34
CA GLU A 192 1.17 -2.03 -7.92
C GLU A 192 0.54 -3.18 -7.14
N ASN A 193 -0.74 -3.07 -6.81
CA ASN A 193 -1.53 -4.10 -6.13
C ASN A 193 -0.92 -4.48 -4.77
N LEU A 194 -0.77 -3.48 -3.90
CA LEU A 194 -0.22 -3.64 -2.56
C LEU A 194 -1.33 -3.69 -1.50
N VAL A 195 -1.10 -4.49 -0.48
CA VAL A 195 -2.01 -4.62 0.68
C VAL A 195 -1.24 -4.44 1.98
N ALA A 196 -1.67 -3.49 2.81
CA ALA A 196 -1.30 -3.40 4.22
C ALA A 196 -2.48 -3.90 5.07
N TYR A 197 -2.24 -4.94 5.87
CA TYR A 197 -3.29 -5.64 6.61
C TYR A 197 -3.00 -5.70 8.10
N LYS A 198 -3.84 -5.05 8.89
CA LYS A 198 -3.81 -5.08 10.37
C LYS A 198 -2.44 -4.76 10.97
N GLY A 199 -1.79 -3.72 10.47
CA GLY A 199 -0.61 -3.12 11.12
C GLY A 199 -1.00 -2.36 12.38
N ALA A 200 -0.01 -2.09 13.25
CA ALA A 200 -0.21 -1.29 14.47
C ALA A 200 0.12 0.19 14.27
N ASP A 201 0.41 0.58 13.05
CA ASP A 201 0.69 1.93 12.61
C ASP A 201 0.09 2.14 11.22
N ASP A 202 0.63 3.06 10.40
CA ASP A 202 0.09 3.35 9.07
C ASP A 202 0.11 2.15 8.12
N GLY A 203 -0.86 2.15 7.21
CA GLY A 203 -0.83 1.20 6.09
C GLY A 203 0.26 1.53 5.09
N PHE A 204 0.29 2.77 4.63
CA PHE A 204 1.25 3.30 3.65
C PHE A 204 1.65 4.72 4.02
N GLU A 205 2.94 4.96 4.16
CA GLU A 205 3.44 6.30 4.43
C GLU A 205 4.53 6.73 3.43
N PHE A 206 4.41 8.00 2.94
CA PHE A 206 5.30 8.59 1.95
C PHE A 206 6.01 9.81 2.53
N TYR A 207 7.33 9.73 2.63
CA TYR A 207 8.20 10.82 3.08
C TYR A 207 8.83 11.50 1.87
N GLY A 208 8.09 12.41 1.24
CA GLY A 208 8.51 13.05 0.01
C GLY A 208 8.61 12.11 -1.18
N GLY A 209 9.41 12.50 -2.18
CA GLY A 209 9.60 11.71 -3.39
C GLY A 209 8.50 11.88 -4.44
N THR A 210 8.54 11.02 -5.46
CA THR A 210 7.69 11.12 -6.67
C THR A 210 7.05 9.80 -7.06
N VAL A 211 7.21 8.75 -6.24
CA VAL A 211 6.65 7.42 -6.52
C VAL A 211 5.14 7.46 -6.60
N ASN A 212 4.56 6.61 -7.45
CA ASN A 212 3.12 6.43 -7.57
C ASN A 212 2.72 5.06 -7.00
N LEU A 213 1.56 5.02 -6.37
CA LEU A 213 0.96 3.79 -5.85
C LEU A 213 -0.33 3.49 -6.61
N ILE A 214 -0.39 2.33 -7.26
CA ILE A 214 -1.52 1.91 -8.10
C ILE A 214 -2.16 0.66 -7.49
N ASN A 215 -3.46 0.69 -7.26
CA ASN A 215 -4.24 -0.38 -6.65
C ASN A 215 -3.72 -0.73 -5.25
N ALA A 216 -4.13 0.01 -4.25
CA ALA A 216 -3.73 -0.19 -2.86
C ALA A 216 -4.91 -0.52 -1.95
N ILE A 217 -4.70 -1.42 -1.01
CA ILE A 217 -5.66 -1.75 0.05
C ILE A 217 -4.98 -1.54 1.40
N SER A 218 -5.53 -0.66 2.23
CA SER A 218 -5.22 -0.56 3.66
C SER A 218 -6.41 -1.10 4.45
N TYR A 219 -6.19 -2.16 5.22
CA TYR A 219 -7.27 -2.83 5.95
C TYR A 219 -6.93 -3.00 7.42
N GLY A 220 -7.63 -2.29 8.29
CA GLY A 220 -7.56 -2.44 9.75
C GLY A 220 -6.20 -2.08 10.35
N ASN A 221 -5.46 -1.14 9.74
CA ASN A 221 -4.25 -0.56 10.31
C ASN A 221 -4.63 0.44 11.41
N PHE A 222 -3.79 0.58 12.47
CA PHE A 222 -4.21 1.22 13.71
C PHE A 222 -4.11 2.74 13.69
N ASP A 223 -3.17 3.27 12.92
CA ASP A 223 -3.09 4.71 12.68
C ASP A 223 -3.76 5.03 11.35
N ASP A 224 -3.10 5.64 10.41
CA ASP A 224 -3.71 6.06 9.17
C ASP A 224 -3.70 4.98 8.10
N SER A 225 -4.67 5.05 7.18
CA SER A 225 -4.65 4.14 6.06
C SER A 225 -3.62 4.54 5.01
N PHE A 226 -3.50 5.85 4.76
CA PHE A 226 -2.54 6.47 3.85
C PHE A 226 -2.07 7.78 4.45
N ASP A 227 -0.78 7.91 4.75
CA ASP A 227 -0.16 9.16 5.20
C ASP A 227 0.93 9.64 4.24
N TRP A 228 1.15 10.93 4.18
CA TRP A 228 2.31 11.48 3.51
C TRP A 228 2.69 12.87 3.98
N GLN A 229 3.99 13.08 3.93
CA GLN A 229 4.65 14.29 4.39
C GLN A 229 5.83 14.67 3.47
N ASP A 230 6.62 15.65 3.85
CA ASP A 230 7.87 16.07 3.20
C ASP A 230 7.73 16.37 1.69
N GLY A 231 6.54 16.80 1.27
CA GLY A 231 6.31 17.22 -0.11
C GLY A 231 6.27 16.07 -1.11
N TRP A 232 5.71 14.92 -0.74
CA TRP A 232 5.41 13.86 -1.70
C TRP A 232 4.56 14.38 -2.86
N LYS A 233 4.94 14.02 -4.10
CA LYS A 233 4.31 14.55 -5.32
C LYS A 233 4.01 13.49 -6.37
N GLY A 234 3.60 12.30 -6.00
CA GLY A 234 3.11 11.30 -6.95
C GLY A 234 1.96 11.83 -7.80
N GLN A 235 2.03 11.68 -9.14
CA GLN A 235 1.07 12.29 -10.06
C GLN A 235 0.11 11.32 -10.72
N LEU A 236 0.35 10.00 -10.58
CA LEU A 236 -0.38 8.95 -11.27
C LEU A 236 -0.97 7.90 -10.32
N SER A 237 -1.07 8.22 -9.03
CA SER A 237 -1.63 7.30 -8.03
C SER A 237 -3.13 7.10 -8.24
N THR A 238 -3.60 5.86 -8.12
CA THR A 238 -5.01 5.55 -8.35
C THR A 238 -5.48 4.27 -7.68
N ASN A 239 -6.80 4.15 -7.48
CA ASN A 239 -7.49 3.00 -6.90
C ASN A 239 -7.01 2.67 -5.47
N TRP A 240 -7.16 3.61 -4.55
CA TRP A 240 -6.84 3.44 -3.14
C TRP A 240 -8.10 3.08 -2.35
N TYR A 241 -8.03 2.00 -1.61
CA TYR A 241 -9.11 1.50 -0.79
C TYR A 241 -8.69 1.37 0.68
N ALA A 242 -9.32 2.11 1.56
CA ALA A 242 -9.18 2.00 3.00
C ALA A 242 -10.42 1.36 3.61
N TYR A 243 -10.24 0.38 4.49
CA TYR A 243 -11.29 -0.11 5.39
C TYR A 243 -10.77 -0.16 6.81
N GLN A 244 -11.16 0.82 7.60
CA GLN A 244 -10.80 0.91 9.01
C GLN A 244 -11.76 0.08 9.85
N THR A 245 -11.22 -0.80 10.68
CA THR A 245 -12.00 -1.69 11.55
C THR A 245 -11.19 -2.04 12.81
N GLY A 246 -11.84 -2.10 13.95
CA GLY A 246 -11.19 -2.28 15.24
C GLY A 246 -10.59 -0.98 15.77
N THR A 247 -9.38 -0.64 15.33
CA THR A 247 -8.71 0.65 15.57
C THR A 247 -8.33 1.27 14.23
N GLY A 248 -8.28 2.59 14.14
CA GLY A 248 -7.86 3.33 12.95
C GLY A 248 -8.13 4.82 13.13
N ASN A 249 -7.21 5.66 12.68
CA ASN A 249 -7.31 7.12 12.74
C ASN A 249 -7.89 7.69 11.44
N PHE A 250 -7.10 8.38 10.59
CA PHE A 250 -7.62 8.92 9.35
C PHE A 250 -7.64 7.87 8.21
N GLY A 251 -8.53 8.06 7.25
CA GLY A 251 -8.43 7.37 5.97
C GLY A 251 -7.27 7.90 5.14
N MET A 252 -7.02 9.21 5.22
CA MET A 252 -5.87 9.90 4.63
C MET A 252 -5.42 11.04 5.55
N GLU A 253 -4.15 11.05 5.93
CA GLU A 253 -3.51 12.20 6.58
C GLU A 253 -2.55 12.88 5.60
N ILE A 254 -2.59 14.21 5.53
CA ILE A 254 -1.95 14.97 4.46
C ILE A 254 -1.21 16.16 5.06
N GLU A 255 0.12 16.11 5.04
CA GLU A 255 0.90 17.24 5.52
C GLU A 255 2.05 17.64 4.57
N SER A 256 2.63 18.81 4.83
CA SER A 256 3.77 19.35 4.08
C SER A 256 4.80 20.00 5.01
N LYS A 257 4.90 19.53 6.27
CA LYS A 257 5.82 20.02 7.31
C LYS A 257 5.85 21.56 7.41
N ASN A 258 4.68 22.20 7.29
CA ASN A 258 4.49 23.66 7.27
C ASN A 258 5.15 24.41 6.10
N ASN A 259 5.53 23.73 5.03
CA ASN A 259 6.07 24.37 3.84
C ASN A 259 4.95 24.81 2.88
N ASN A 260 4.85 26.09 2.61
CA ASN A 260 3.86 26.62 1.65
C ASN A 260 4.30 26.37 0.20
N ASN A 261 4.20 25.15 -0.25
CA ASN A 261 4.63 24.71 -1.58
C ASN A 261 3.45 24.17 -2.42
N ASN A 262 3.72 23.77 -3.66
CA ASN A 262 2.76 23.22 -4.62
C ASN A 262 3.22 21.87 -5.11
N PHE A 263 3.43 20.88 -4.22
CA PHE A 263 3.83 19.57 -4.68
C PHE A 263 2.70 18.83 -5.40
N TRP A 264 1.46 19.05 -5.02
CA TRP A 264 0.29 18.48 -5.65
C TRP A 264 0.43 16.99 -5.96
N PRO A 265 0.41 16.14 -4.97
CA PRO A 265 0.16 14.75 -5.25
C PRO A 265 -1.23 14.64 -5.89
N LYS A 266 -1.38 13.71 -6.84
CA LYS A 266 -2.66 13.41 -7.46
C LYS A 266 -3.04 11.98 -7.20
N VAL A 267 -4.23 11.80 -6.65
CA VAL A 267 -4.79 10.46 -6.42
C VAL A 267 -6.21 10.42 -6.95
N THR A 268 -6.52 9.40 -7.74
CA THR A 268 -7.85 9.21 -8.31
C THR A 268 -8.47 7.90 -7.85
N ASN A 269 -9.80 7.81 -7.83
CA ASN A 269 -10.54 6.61 -7.46
C ASN A 269 -10.22 6.16 -6.04
N ILE A 270 -10.72 6.88 -5.05
CA ILE A 270 -10.43 6.68 -3.63
C ILE A 270 -11.69 6.19 -2.92
N THR A 271 -11.60 5.10 -2.17
CA THR A 271 -12.65 4.65 -1.25
C THR A 271 -12.11 4.65 0.17
N LEU A 272 -12.76 5.40 1.04
CA LEU A 272 -12.48 5.46 2.47
C LEU A 272 -13.69 4.95 3.23
N LYS A 273 -13.56 3.82 3.90
CA LYS A 273 -14.62 3.17 4.69
C LYS A 273 -14.19 3.00 6.14
N ARG A 274 -15.12 3.22 7.05
CA ARG A 274 -14.93 3.00 8.47
C ARG A 274 -16.07 2.15 9.03
N ALA A 275 -15.72 1.03 9.63
CA ALA A 275 -16.70 0.15 10.27
C ALA A 275 -17.31 0.80 11.51
N ALA A 276 -18.55 0.48 11.80
CA ALA A 276 -19.19 0.91 13.04
C ALA A 276 -18.42 0.37 14.26
N GLY A 277 -18.20 1.25 15.26
CA GLY A 277 -17.47 0.89 16.48
C GLY A 277 -15.95 0.90 16.34
N THR A 278 -15.38 1.32 15.20
CA THR A 278 -13.94 1.52 15.08
C THR A 278 -13.49 2.63 16.04
N LEU A 279 -12.50 2.31 16.86
CA LEU A 279 -11.88 3.24 17.78
C LEU A 279 -10.74 4.00 17.08
N THR A 280 -10.27 5.09 17.69
CA THR A 280 -9.02 5.73 17.29
C THR A 280 -7.87 5.21 18.14
N GLU A 281 -6.65 5.26 17.61
CA GLU A 281 -5.48 4.94 18.38
C GLU A 281 -5.39 5.86 19.62
N ASN A 282 -5.06 5.30 20.76
CA ASN A 282 -4.93 6.02 22.04
C ASN A 282 -6.13 6.94 22.38
N ASN A 283 -7.33 6.67 21.85
CA ASN A 283 -8.52 7.51 21.98
C ASN A 283 -8.28 8.96 21.50
N SER A 284 -7.46 9.15 20.47
CA SER A 284 -7.20 10.43 19.84
C SER A 284 -8.47 11.03 19.21
N ALA A 285 -8.40 12.29 18.77
CA ALA A 285 -9.46 12.96 18.04
C ALA A 285 -9.35 12.77 16.51
N GLU A 286 -8.77 11.66 16.07
CA GLU A 286 -8.39 11.37 14.69
C GLU A 286 -9.38 10.39 14.02
N TYR A 287 -10.61 10.82 13.88
CA TYR A 287 -11.74 10.00 13.40
C TYR A 287 -12.33 10.49 12.06
N ASP A 288 -11.69 11.42 11.38
CA ASP A 288 -12.16 11.98 10.10
C ASP A 288 -11.73 11.10 8.91
N ALA A 289 -12.34 11.30 7.75
CA ALA A 289 -11.94 10.51 6.59
C ALA A 289 -10.65 11.04 5.95
N ILE A 290 -10.51 12.35 5.84
CA ILE A 290 -9.33 13.02 5.29
C ILE A 290 -8.95 14.18 6.20
N GLN A 291 -7.69 14.26 6.60
CA GLN A 291 -7.14 15.42 7.29
C GLN A 291 -6.11 16.14 6.43
N PHE A 292 -6.16 17.46 6.41
CA PHE A 292 -5.09 18.33 5.93
C PHE A 292 -4.51 19.11 7.10
N LYS A 293 -3.20 18.95 7.34
CA LYS A 293 -2.46 19.66 8.39
C LYS A 293 -1.15 20.24 7.82
N ASN A 294 -0.52 21.15 8.55
CA ASN A 294 0.83 21.64 8.26
C ASN A 294 1.06 21.98 6.78
N GLN A 295 0.06 22.65 6.16
CA GLN A 295 0.07 23.07 4.75
C GLN A 295 0.08 21.94 3.72
N GLY A 296 -0.41 20.76 4.06
CA GLY A 296 -0.70 19.69 3.09
C GLY A 296 -1.64 20.14 2.00
N ASN A 297 -1.46 19.62 0.79
CA ASN A 297 -2.25 19.99 -0.41
C ASN A 297 -2.43 18.79 -1.36
N GLY A 298 -3.05 19.02 -2.51
CA GLY A 298 -3.17 17.99 -3.56
C GLY A 298 -4.45 18.08 -4.40
N ASP A 299 -4.54 17.18 -5.41
CA ASP A 299 -5.68 17.02 -6.32
C ASP A 299 -6.22 15.59 -6.24
N TYR A 300 -7.41 15.44 -5.66
CA TYR A 300 -8.03 14.15 -5.37
C TYR A 300 -9.39 14.07 -6.06
N SER A 301 -9.69 12.96 -6.73
CA SER A 301 -10.93 12.86 -7.48
C SER A 301 -11.56 11.46 -7.46
N ASN A 302 -12.88 11.41 -7.71
CA ASN A 302 -13.71 10.22 -7.64
C ASN A 302 -13.57 9.52 -6.28
N ILE A 303 -14.03 10.22 -5.24
CA ILE A 303 -13.88 9.83 -3.84
C ILE A 303 -15.22 9.28 -3.31
N LEU A 304 -15.19 8.11 -2.70
CA LEU A 304 -16.28 7.51 -1.94
C LEU A 304 -15.90 7.46 -0.46
N ILE A 305 -16.70 8.10 0.39
CA ILE A 305 -16.52 8.12 1.86
C ILE A 305 -17.74 7.48 2.51
N GLU A 306 -17.50 6.54 3.43
CA GLU A 306 -18.58 5.78 4.09
C GLU A 306 -18.24 5.44 5.54
N GLY A 307 -19.20 5.57 6.44
CA GLY A 307 -19.09 5.08 7.82
C GLY A 307 -18.35 5.99 8.81
N TYR A 308 -17.92 7.19 8.44
CA TYR A 308 -17.27 8.16 9.34
C TYR A 308 -18.30 8.88 10.22
N THR A 309 -19.04 8.10 11.01
CA THR A 309 -20.14 8.57 11.89
C THR A 309 -19.97 8.08 13.32
N THR A 310 -18.88 7.40 13.64
CA THR A 310 -18.62 6.83 14.97
C THR A 310 -18.39 7.90 16.04
N ASN A 311 -18.00 9.11 15.64
CA ASN A 311 -17.89 10.29 16.48
C ASN A 311 -18.79 11.41 15.94
N ALA A 312 -19.53 12.09 16.83
CA ALA A 312 -20.45 13.17 16.43
C ALA A 312 -19.73 14.39 15.81
N ASN A 313 -18.42 14.53 16.04
CA ASN A 313 -17.59 15.61 15.49
C ASN A 313 -16.85 15.19 14.21
N ALA A 314 -17.01 13.94 13.74
CA ALA A 314 -16.36 13.47 12.54
C ALA A 314 -16.85 14.22 11.29
N VAL A 315 -15.93 14.52 10.40
CA VAL A 315 -16.19 15.12 9.10
C VAL A 315 -15.50 14.34 7.99
N ALA A 316 -15.95 14.52 6.75
CA ALA A 316 -15.29 13.89 5.61
C ALA A 316 -13.91 14.52 5.33
N VAL A 317 -13.79 15.83 5.52
CA VAL A 317 -12.53 16.57 5.31
C VAL A 317 -12.28 17.51 6.47
N ARG A 318 -11.18 17.30 7.20
CA ARG A 318 -10.70 18.16 8.29
C ARG A 318 -9.61 19.08 7.80
N ILE A 319 -9.74 20.39 8.10
CA ILE A 319 -8.65 21.36 7.97
C ILE A 319 -8.14 21.69 9.38
N GLN A 320 -6.94 21.23 9.68
CA GLN A 320 -6.41 21.19 11.04
C GLN A 320 -5.97 22.57 11.55
N ASP A 321 -5.35 23.39 10.72
CA ASP A 321 -4.68 24.61 11.16
C ASP A 321 -4.91 25.81 10.24
N VAL A 322 -4.66 27.01 10.76
CA VAL A 322 -4.88 28.28 10.08
C VAL A 322 -4.00 28.45 8.84
N ASN A 323 -2.76 27.95 8.85
CA ASN A 323 -1.86 28.07 7.72
C ASN A 323 -2.35 27.20 6.56
N THR A 324 -2.81 25.98 6.86
CA THR A 324 -3.43 25.09 5.87
C THR A 324 -4.69 25.74 5.27
N ASN A 325 -5.56 26.31 6.11
CA ASN A 325 -6.75 26.98 5.60
C ASN A 325 -6.42 28.17 4.70
N ASN A 326 -5.51 29.05 5.14
CA ASN A 326 -5.19 30.27 4.41
C ASN A 326 -4.36 30.04 3.14
N ASN A 327 -3.33 29.19 3.24
CA ASN A 327 -2.32 29.04 2.20
C ASN A 327 -2.62 27.88 1.25
N GLN A 328 -3.53 26.97 1.61
CA GLN A 328 -3.84 25.80 0.79
C GLN A 328 -5.31 25.79 0.36
N VAL A 329 -6.27 25.89 1.28
CA VAL A 329 -7.70 25.94 0.93
C VAL A 329 -8.03 27.24 0.17
N ASN A 330 -7.82 28.41 0.81
CA ASN A 330 -8.16 29.70 0.23
C ASN A 330 -7.32 30.04 -1.02
N ALA A 331 -6.11 29.47 -1.12
CA ALA A 331 -5.23 29.63 -2.28
C ALA A 331 -5.49 28.59 -3.40
N SER A 332 -6.55 27.79 -3.29
CA SER A 332 -6.94 26.80 -4.30
C SER A 332 -5.88 25.71 -4.57
N LYS A 333 -5.10 25.33 -3.56
CA LYS A 333 -4.08 24.29 -3.65
C LYS A 333 -4.56 22.92 -3.17
N ILE A 334 -5.76 22.85 -2.56
CA ILE A 334 -6.45 21.61 -2.25
C ILE A 334 -7.64 21.50 -3.19
N LYS A 335 -7.72 20.38 -3.91
CA LYS A 335 -8.82 20.11 -4.81
C LYS A 335 -9.38 18.70 -4.55
N LEU A 336 -10.67 18.65 -4.28
CA LEU A 336 -11.42 17.41 -4.01
C LEU A 336 -12.64 17.39 -4.94
N THR A 337 -12.65 16.54 -5.94
CA THR A 337 -13.73 16.53 -6.94
C THR A 337 -14.45 15.19 -7.01
N ASN A 338 -15.73 15.25 -7.34
CA ASN A 338 -16.62 14.07 -7.40
C ASN A 338 -16.62 13.30 -6.08
N VAL A 339 -16.83 14.01 -4.94
CA VAL A 339 -16.90 13.42 -3.61
C VAL A 339 -18.32 12.93 -3.36
N LYS A 340 -18.47 11.64 -3.08
CA LYS A 340 -19.68 11.01 -2.61
C LYS A 340 -19.52 10.59 -1.16
N ILE A 341 -20.44 11.03 -0.32
CA ILE A 341 -20.51 10.63 1.08
C ILE A 341 -21.76 9.77 1.26
N ASN A 342 -21.60 8.52 1.62
CA ASN A 342 -22.69 7.65 2.01
C ASN A 342 -22.96 7.81 3.52
N GLY A 343 -24.14 8.30 3.87
CA GLY A 343 -24.54 8.55 5.26
C GLY A 343 -24.63 10.04 5.59
N THR A 344 -24.47 10.36 6.88
CA THR A 344 -24.73 11.70 7.44
C THR A 344 -23.48 12.47 7.84
N THR A 345 -22.29 11.98 7.49
CA THR A 345 -21.02 12.66 7.79
C THR A 345 -20.99 14.05 7.14
N PRO A 346 -20.75 15.12 7.90
CA PRO A 346 -20.60 16.46 7.31
C PRO A 346 -19.46 16.52 6.29
N GLN A 347 -19.59 17.36 5.26
CA GLN A 347 -18.63 17.39 4.15
C GLN A 347 -17.22 17.84 4.59
N PHE A 348 -17.15 18.91 5.40
CA PHE A 348 -15.88 19.43 5.89
C PHE A 348 -16.06 20.18 7.21
N GLY A 349 -14.98 20.35 7.93
CA GLY A 349 -14.90 21.10 9.17
C GLY A 349 -13.47 21.55 9.50
N GLY A 350 -13.38 22.43 10.44
CA GLY A 350 -12.10 22.90 11.01
C GLY A 350 -11.96 22.50 12.48
N THR A 351 -11.10 23.22 13.18
CA THR A 351 -10.80 23.08 14.58
C THR A 351 -11.23 24.32 15.38
N SER A 352 -10.91 24.41 16.65
CA SER A 352 -11.14 25.62 17.45
C SER A 352 -10.42 26.86 16.91
N THR A 353 -9.33 26.68 16.17
CA THR A 353 -8.56 27.75 15.51
C THR A 353 -8.99 28.00 14.06
N VAL A 354 -9.65 27.04 13.43
CA VAL A 354 -10.19 27.13 12.06
C VAL A 354 -11.71 26.99 12.14
N THR A 355 -12.38 28.07 12.51
CA THR A 355 -13.83 28.07 12.76
C THR A 355 -14.68 28.04 11.50
N THR A 356 -14.09 28.34 10.34
CA THR A 356 -14.78 28.34 9.05
C THR A 356 -13.88 27.78 7.97
N VAL A 357 -14.38 26.74 7.29
CA VAL A 357 -13.75 26.14 6.12
C VAL A 357 -14.65 26.40 4.92
N ALA A 358 -14.12 27.05 3.88
CA ALA A 358 -14.86 27.34 2.65
C ALA A 358 -13.93 27.13 1.43
N PHE A 359 -14.20 26.09 0.66
CA PHE A 359 -13.46 25.86 -0.56
C PHE A 359 -13.86 26.83 -1.67
N PRO A 360 -12.92 27.44 -2.40
CA PRO A 360 -13.22 28.22 -3.58
C PRO A 360 -13.99 27.41 -4.62
N ALA A 361 -14.71 28.11 -5.50
CA ALA A 361 -15.55 27.49 -6.52
C ALA A 361 -14.75 26.48 -7.38
N GLY A 362 -15.27 25.26 -7.51
CA GLY A 362 -14.63 24.18 -8.26
C GLY A 362 -13.52 23.43 -7.54
N GLN A 363 -13.11 23.86 -6.33
CA GLN A 363 -12.09 23.13 -5.55
C GLN A 363 -12.69 22.00 -4.72
N TYR A 364 -13.97 22.07 -4.36
CA TYR A 364 -14.71 20.96 -3.77
C TYR A 364 -16.00 20.74 -4.55
N THR A 365 -16.19 19.54 -5.10
CA THR A 365 -17.43 19.17 -5.79
C THR A 365 -17.98 17.84 -5.32
N THR A 366 -19.30 17.77 -5.13
CA THR A 366 -19.99 16.54 -4.74
C THR A 366 -20.43 15.73 -5.95
N SER A 367 -20.66 14.45 -5.74
CA SER A 367 -21.20 13.52 -6.74
C SER A 367 -22.20 12.56 -6.09
N THR A 368 -23.20 12.14 -6.84
CA THR A 368 -24.10 11.04 -6.45
C THR A 368 -23.70 9.70 -7.07
N THR A 369 -22.76 9.74 -8.04
CA THR A 369 -22.39 8.59 -8.87
C THR A 369 -20.93 8.14 -8.70
N SER A 370 -20.13 8.85 -7.89
CA SER A 370 -18.75 8.41 -7.60
C SER A 370 -18.76 6.99 -7.04
N THR A 371 -17.90 6.14 -7.57
CA THR A 371 -17.72 4.73 -7.16
C THR A 371 -16.48 4.51 -6.31
N GLY A 372 -15.58 5.50 -6.23
CA GLY A 372 -14.29 5.36 -5.56
C GLY A 372 -13.35 4.38 -6.29
N ALA A 373 -12.59 3.63 -5.52
CA ALA A 373 -11.64 2.65 -6.02
C ALA A 373 -12.33 1.52 -6.82
N ASN A 374 -11.70 1.16 -7.94
CA ASN A 374 -12.15 0.06 -8.78
C ASN A 374 -11.09 -1.05 -8.74
N LEU A 375 -11.19 -1.94 -7.77
CA LEU A 375 -10.28 -3.04 -7.53
C LEU A 375 -10.94 -4.38 -7.82
N THR A 376 -10.18 -5.30 -8.41
CA THR A 376 -10.65 -6.65 -8.70
C THR A 376 -10.21 -7.60 -7.59
N ASN A 377 -11.14 -8.38 -7.05
CA ASN A 377 -10.85 -9.43 -6.08
C ASN A 377 -9.93 -10.50 -6.67
N GLY A 378 -9.09 -11.05 -5.80
CA GLY A 378 -8.20 -12.16 -6.08
C GLY A 378 -7.58 -12.69 -4.79
N ALA A 379 -6.67 -13.64 -4.86
CA ALA A 379 -5.96 -14.11 -3.68
C ALA A 379 -5.16 -12.98 -3.00
N TRP A 380 -4.70 -11.98 -3.78
CA TRP A 380 -3.97 -10.83 -3.26
C TRP A 380 -4.80 -9.96 -2.29
N SER A 381 -6.10 -9.85 -2.53
CA SER A 381 -7.06 -9.06 -1.73
C SER A 381 -7.94 -9.93 -0.84
N THR A 382 -7.51 -11.16 -0.52
CA THR A 382 -8.25 -12.12 0.30
C THR A 382 -7.37 -12.63 1.44
N VAL A 383 -7.85 -12.61 2.68
CA VAL A 383 -7.17 -13.14 3.86
C VAL A 383 -8.13 -14.06 4.61
N GLY A 384 -7.67 -15.25 4.99
CA GLY A 384 -8.49 -16.23 5.70
C GLY A 384 -9.77 -16.62 4.94
N GLY A 385 -9.78 -16.56 3.61
CA GLY A 385 -10.95 -16.84 2.77
C GLY A 385 -11.93 -15.67 2.64
N SER A 386 -11.68 -14.54 3.29
CA SER A 386 -12.55 -13.36 3.25
C SER A 386 -11.95 -12.25 2.37
N SER A 387 -12.79 -11.66 1.52
CA SER A 387 -12.38 -10.47 0.74
C SER A 387 -12.10 -9.28 1.65
N LEU A 388 -11.04 -8.53 1.34
CA LEU A 388 -10.75 -7.24 1.99
C LEU A 388 -11.57 -6.08 1.38
N LEU A 389 -12.17 -6.28 0.22
CA LEU A 389 -13.05 -5.31 -0.44
C LEU A 389 -14.49 -5.53 0.08
N GLN A 390 -14.89 -4.74 1.07
CA GLN A 390 -16.17 -4.83 1.78
C GLN A 390 -17.24 -3.90 1.21
#